data_4a4f00d0249bfb7cfae4664409e87318
#
_entry.id   4a4f00d0249bfb7cfae4664409e87318
#
_cell.length_a   1.000
_cell.length_b   1.000
_cell.length_c   1.000
_cell.angle_alpha   90.00
_cell.angle_beta   90.00
_cell.angle_gamma   90.00
#
_symmetry.space_group_name_H-M   'P 1'
#
loop_
_entity.id
_entity.type
_entity.pdbx_description
1 polymer ?
#
loop_
_entity_poly.entity_id
_entity_poly.type
_entity_poly.pdbx_seq_one_letter_code
_entity_poly.pdbx_strand_id
1 'polypeptide(L)'
;MISNAQMRSARALLDLSQGDVAKALRISANALSNIESGISHPSDRIADLTKFYESRGVEFIQGDGVRRRTAQLIEYSGADGFRSFMDDVYETVKEQGGLICVHDVAPDNWVKWLGPEWNAMHTERMLTIKKKYEFRITIKKNDQNFLGKHAEYRWLPEQSWNPQSFYAYGDRLALLLFEAEQVTIRIIYSRQFAEGFRSLFSLAWNNIPPIPGAEAKR
;
A
#
# COMPACT_ATOMS: atom_id res chain seq x y z
N MET A 1 -10.20 -24.17 9.75
CA MET A 1 -11.40 -23.36 10.01
C MET A 1 -11.19 -22.69 11.35
N ILE A 2 -11.43 -21.40 11.48
CA ILE A 2 -11.24 -20.67 12.74
C ILE A 2 -12.31 -21.05 13.76
N SER A 3 -11.94 -21.03 15.06
CA SER A 3 -12.87 -21.34 16.14
C SER A 3 -13.74 -20.14 16.51
N ASN A 4 -14.82 -20.38 17.24
CA ASN A 4 -15.71 -19.33 17.76
C ASN A 4 -14.94 -18.38 18.72
N ALA A 5 -14.00 -18.92 19.49
CA ALA A 5 -13.14 -18.14 20.37
C ALA A 5 -12.22 -17.21 19.56
N GLN A 6 -11.64 -17.73 18.47
CA GLN A 6 -10.82 -16.95 17.56
C GLN A 6 -11.61 -15.81 16.89
N MET A 7 -12.86 -16.05 16.48
CA MET A 7 -13.72 -15.00 15.88
C MET A 7 -13.96 -13.84 16.85
N ARG A 8 -14.36 -14.16 18.09
CA ARG A 8 -14.56 -13.11 19.14
C ARG A 8 -13.27 -12.37 19.47
N SER A 9 -12.16 -13.11 19.59
CA SER A 9 -10.85 -12.53 19.90
C SER A 9 -10.34 -11.65 18.75
N ALA A 10 -10.54 -12.05 17.48
CA ALA A 10 -10.20 -11.26 16.31
C ALA A 10 -10.99 -9.94 16.25
N ARG A 11 -12.29 -10.00 16.54
CA ARG A 11 -13.14 -8.81 16.62
C ARG A 11 -12.70 -7.86 17.73
N ALA A 12 -12.46 -8.39 18.94
CA ALA A 12 -11.96 -7.61 20.06
C ALA A 12 -10.58 -7.00 19.79
N LEU A 13 -9.69 -7.75 19.14
CA LEU A 13 -8.35 -7.28 18.77
C LEU A 13 -8.39 -6.05 17.83
N LEU A 14 -9.45 -5.93 17.02
CA LEU A 14 -9.69 -4.82 16.10
C LEU A 14 -10.60 -3.71 16.68
N ASP A 15 -11.01 -3.82 17.95
CA ASP A 15 -11.95 -2.91 18.61
C ASP A 15 -13.28 -2.74 17.85
N LEU A 16 -13.76 -3.83 17.18
CA LEU A 16 -15.00 -3.83 16.42
C LEU A 16 -16.16 -4.38 17.24
N SER A 17 -17.34 -3.75 17.10
CA SER A 17 -18.59 -4.31 17.61
C SER A 17 -19.11 -5.42 16.67
N GLN A 18 -20.01 -6.27 17.17
CA GLN A 18 -20.72 -7.22 16.30
C GLN A 18 -21.49 -6.52 15.18
N GLY A 19 -22.04 -5.33 15.46
CA GLY A 19 -22.75 -4.53 14.47
C GLY A 19 -21.83 -4.06 13.33
N ASP A 20 -20.59 -3.65 13.63
CA ASP A 20 -19.63 -3.20 12.61
C ASP A 20 -19.27 -4.34 11.65
N VAL A 21 -18.97 -5.53 12.19
CA VAL A 21 -18.63 -6.72 11.39
C VAL A 21 -19.83 -7.19 10.58
N ALA A 22 -21.02 -7.23 11.20
CA ALA A 22 -22.24 -7.64 10.51
C ALA A 22 -22.57 -6.71 9.34
N LYS A 23 -22.46 -5.39 9.54
CA LYS A 23 -22.63 -4.38 8.48
C LYS A 23 -21.63 -4.57 7.34
N ALA A 24 -20.35 -4.79 7.67
CA ALA A 24 -19.30 -4.98 6.68
C ALA A 24 -19.51 -6.22 5.81
N LEU A 25 -20.00 -7.32 6.41
CA LEU A 25 -20.28 -8.58 5.72
C LEU A 25 -21.71 -8.72 5.20
N ARG A 26 -22.54 -7.68 5.34
CA ARG A 26 -23.95 -7.65 4.92
C ARG A 26 -24.77 -8.82 5.50
N ILE A 27 -24.58 -9.10 6.79
CA ILE A 27 -25.34 -10.06 7.58
C ILE A 27 -26.02 -9.36 8.74
N SER A 28 -26.97 -10.01 9.42
CA SER A 28 -27.57 -9.48 10.64
C SER A 28 -26.62 -9.64 11.85
N ALA A 29 -26.72 -8.75 12.83
CA ALA A 29 -25.97 -8.88 14.08
C ALA A 29 -26.31 -10.19 14.82
N ASN A 30 -27.57 -10.64 14.77
CA ASN A 30 -27.99 -11.91 15.32
C ASN A 30 -27.33 -13.12 14.61
N ALA A 31 -27.17 -13.06 13.27
CA ALA A 31 -26.48 -14.11 12.53
C ALA A 31 -25.00 -14.20 12.96
N LEU A 32 -24.32 -13.06 13.10
CA LEU A 32 -22.95 -13.03 13.61
C LEU A 32 -22.86 -13.55 15.05
N SER A 33 -23.76 -13.11 15.91
CA SER A 33 -23.82 -13.57 17.32
C SER A 33 -23.99 -15.09 17.40
N ASN A 34 -24.86 -15.67 16.59
CA ASN A 34 -25.07 -17.14 16.53
C ASN A 34 -23.82 -17.88 16.03
N ILE A 35 -23.07 -17.31 15.10
CA ILE A 35 -21.80 -17.87 14.63
C ILE A 35 -20.73 -17.77 15.73
N GLU A 36 -20.57 -16.62 16.35
CA GLU A 36 -19.58 -16.39 17.43
C GLU A 36 -19.89 -17.22 18.70
N SER A 37 -21.15 -17.53 18.97
CA SER A 37 -21.56 -18.36 20.12
C SER A 37 -21.57 -19.86 19.82
N GLY A 38 -21.38 -20.26 18.55
CA GLY A 38 -21.37 -21.65 18.17
C GLY A 38 -22.76 -22.28 17.98
N ILE A 39 -23.81 -21.49 17.93
CA ILE A 39 -25.18 -21.97 17.63
C ILE A 39 -25.30 -22.32 16.14
N SER A 40 -24.55 -21.64 15.29
CA SER A 40 -24.57 -21.86 13.84
C SER A 40 -23.14 -21.92 13.29
N HIS A 41 -22.90 -22.83 12.34
CA HIS A 41 -21.58 -23.06 11.73
C HIS A 41 -21.63 -23.08 10.19
N PRO A 42 -22.11 -22.02 9.52
CA PRO A 42 -22.11 -21.96 8.07
C PRO A 42 -20.68 -21.77 7.54
N SER A 43 -20.16 -22.80 6.84
CA SER A 43 -18.77 -22.86 6.37
C SER A 43 -18.37 -21.63 5.52
N ASP A 44 -19.27 -21.19 4.64
CA ASP A 44 -19.04 -20.04 3.76
C ASP A 44 -18.91 -18.73 4.55
N ARG A 45 -19.77 -18.54 5.57
CA ARG A 45 -19.72 -17.35 6.43
C ARG A 45 -18.49 -17.33 7.32
N ILE A 46 -18.04 -18.49 7.79
CA ILE A 46 -16.79 -18.60 8.54
C ILE A 46 -15.60 -18.27 7.64
N ALA A 47 -15.62 -18.71 6.38
CA ALA A 47 -14.58 -18.33 5.41
C ALA A 47 -14.59 -16.82 5.11
N ASP A 48 -15.76 -16.21 4.96
CA ASP A 48 -15.89 -14.75 4.78
C ASP A 48 -15.36 -13.97 6.00
N LEU A 49 -15.71 -14.42 7.23
CA LEU A 49 -15.21 -13.87 8.48
C LEU A 49 -13.69 -14.00 8.58
N THR A 50 -13.14 -15.15 8.22
CA THR A 50 -11.68 -15.37 8.22
C THR A 50 -10.99 -14.36 7.33
N LYS A 51 -11.42 -14.26 6.06
CA LYS A 51 -10.88 -13.28 5.10
C LYS A 51 -11.04 -11.85 5.58
N PHE A 52 -12.18 -11.52 6.17
CA PHE A 52 -12.45 -10.18 6.70
C PHE A 52 -11.46 -9.79 7.80
N TYR A 53 -11.18 -10.68 8.73
CA TYR A 53 -10.23 -10.41 9.82
C TYR A 53 -8.78 -10.43 9.32
N GLU A 54 -8.41 -11.39 8.46
CA GLU A 54 -7.07 -11.47 7.87
C GLU A 54 -6.73 -10.22 7.06
N SER A 55 -7.66 -9.71 6.27
CA SER A 55 -7.49 -8.47 5.50
C SER A 55 -7.27 -7.22 6.38
N ARG A 56 -7.63 -7.30 7.67
CA ARG A 56 -7.42 -6.26 8.67
C ARG A 56 -6.22 -6.51 9.59
N GLY A 57 -5.35 -7.44 9.19
CA GLY A 57 -4.11 -7.73 9.90
C GLY A 57 -4.26 -8.62 11.12
N VAL A 58 -5.32 -9.44 11.17
CA VAL A 58 -5.41 -10.51 12.15
C VAL A 58 -4.74 -11.77 11.59
N GLU A 59 -3.97 -12.43 12.41
CA GLU A 59 -3.41 -13.75 12.13
C GLU A 59 -3.99 -14.76 13.13
N PHE A 60 -4.55 -15.84 12.59
CA PHE A 60 -5.05 -16.95 13.39
C PHE A 60 -3.93 -17.96 13.57
N ILE A 61 -3.61 -18.26 14.83
CA ILE A 61 -2.58 -19.24 15.20
C ILE A 61 -3.23 -20.57 15.61
N GLN A 62 -2.44 -21.64 15.54
CA GLN A 62 -2.91 -22.98 15.90
C GLN A 62 -3.50 -22.99 17.33
N GLY A 63 -4.61 -23.68 17.51
CA GLY A 63 -5.45 -23.61 18.70
C GLY A 63 -6.42 -22.41 18.64
N ASP A 64 -6.69 -21.77 19.76
CA ASP A 64 -7.64 -20.64 19.86
C ASP A 64 -6.96 -19.26 19.84
N GLY A 65 -5.68 -19.21 19.48
CA GLY A 65 -4.91 -17.99 19.48
C GLY A 65 -5.21 -17.08 18.28
N VAL A 66 -5.17 -15.77 18.54
CA VAL A 66 -5.14 -14.71 17.52
C VAL A 66 -4.07 -13.69 17.88
N ARG A 67 -3.46 -13.10 16.87
CA ARG A 67 -2.55 -11.97 17.08
C ARG A 67 -2.71 -10.92 15.98
N ARG A 68 -2.33 -9.68 16.25
CA ARG A 68 -2.12 -8.73 15.16
C ARG A 68 -0.93 -9.21 14.34
N ARG A 69 -1.11 -9.29 13.04
CA ARG A 69 0.01 -9.51 12.13
C ARG A 69 0.94 -8.31 12.24
N THR A 70 2.15 -8.50 12.72
CA THR A 70 3.07 -7.41 13.09
C THR A 70 3.60 -6.64 11.89
N ALA A 71 3.63 -7.21 10.72
CA ALA A 71 3.75 -6.61 9.39
C ALA A 71 3.58 -7.75 8.37
N GLN A 72 2.73 -7.60 7.40
CA GLN A 72 2.74 -8.51 6.26
C GLN A 72 3.86 -8.03 5.34
N LEU A 73 4.82 -8.89 5.05
CA LEU A 73 5.84 -8.66 4.03
C LEU A 73 5.39 -9.40 2.76
N ILE A 74 5.24 -8.66 1.67
CA ILE A 74 5.04 -9.22 0.34
C ILE A 74 6.27 -8.88 -0.49
N GLU A 75 6.77 -9.83 -1.26
CA GLU A 75 7.86 -9.62 -2.19
C GLU A 75 7.40 -9.83 -3.62
N TYR A 76 7.72 -8.88 -4.47
CA TYR A 76 7.58 -8.94 -5.91
C TYR A 76 8.96 -8.89 -6.56
N SER A 77 9.13 -9.53 -7.72
CA SER A 77 10.39 -9.50 -8.47
C SER A 77 10.16 -9.47 -9.98
N GLY A 78 11.15 -8.92 -10.70
CA GLY A 78 11.14 -8.80 -12.15
C GLY A 78 10.06 -7.84 -12.68
N ALA A 79 9.91 -7.82 -14.01
CA ALA A 79 8.99 -6.90 -14.70
C ALA A 79 7.52 -7.10 -14.31
N ASP A 80 7.06 -8.34 -14.28
CA ASP A 80 5.66 -8.65 -13.93
C ASP A 80 5.37 -8.36 -12.45
N GLY A 81 6.35 -8.64 -11.58
CA GLY A 81 6.26 -8.26 -10.18
C GLY A 81 6.21 -6.74 -9.98
N PHE A 82 6.99 -5.99 -10.77
CA PHE A 82 6.95 -4.53 -10.71
C PHE A 82 5.62 -3.97 -11.21
N ARG A 83 5.05 -4.52 -12.26
CA ARG A 83 3.70 -4.17 -12.74
C ARG A 83 2.63 -4.45 -11.68
N SER A 84 2.68 -5.64 -11.06
CA SER A 84 1.77 -6.00 -9.97
C SER A 84 1.87 -5.06 -8.78
N PHE A 85 3.07 -4.63 -8.42
CA PHE A 85 3.29 -3.60 -7.40
C PHE A 85 2.66 -2.26 -7.79
N MET A 86 2.84 -1.80 -9.03
CA MET A 86 2.24 -0.55 -9.50
C MET A 86 0.71 -0.62 -9.60
N ASP A 87 0.15 -1.82 -9.84
CA ASP A 87 -1.29 -2.06 -9.76
C ASP A 87 -1.79 -1.94 -8.32
N ASP A 88 -1.03 -2.46 -7.35
CA ASP A 88 -1.32 -2.31 -5.93
C ASP A 88 -1.28 -0.84 -5.48
N VAL A 89 -0.32 -0.06 -5.96
CA VAL A 89 -0.27 1.40 -5.74
C VAL A 89 -1.53 2.06 -6.30
N TYR A 90 -1.89 1.75 -7.56
CA TYR A 90 -3.06 2.34 -8.21
C TYR A 90 -4.37 2.05 -7.46
N GLU A 91 -4.65 0.78 -7.14
CA GLU A 91 -5.88 0.40 -6.43
C GLU A 91 -5.91 1.02 -5.02
N THR A 92 -4.78 1.06 -4.32
CA THR A 92 -4.70 1.70 -3.00
C THR A 92 -5.02 3.19 -3.08
N VAL A 93 -4.44 3.91 -4.04
CA VAL A 93 -4.68 5.35 -4.22
C VAL A 93 -6.13 5.63 -4.67
N LYS A 94 -6.66 4.82 -5.55
CA LYS A 94 -8.05 4.90 -6.01
C LYS A 94 -9.04 4.71 -4.86
N GLU A 95 -8.75 3.79 -3.93
CA GLU A 95 -9.61 3.51 -2.78
C GLU A 95 -9.43 4.51 -1.64
N GLN A 96 -8.22 4.91 -1.34
CA GLN A 96 -7.88 5.68 -0.13
C GLN A 96 -7.54 7.15 -0.43
N GLY A 97 -6.97 7.44 -1.59
CA GLY A 97 -6.40 8.77 -1.88
C GLY A 97 -5.16 9.03 -1.00
N GLY A 98 -4.98 10.30 -0.62
CA GLY A 98 -3.97 10.71 0.34
C GLY A 98 -2.61 11.05 -0.26
N LEU A 99 -1.59 11.14 0.59
CA LEU A 99 -0.23 11.48 0.19
C LEU A 99 0.59 10.23 -0.13
N ILE A 100 1.11 10.18 -1.35
CA ILE A 100 2.05 9.18 -1.83
C ILE A 100 3.43 9.83 -1.93
N CYS A 101 4.41 9.26 -1.27
CA CYS A 101 5.80 9.70 -1.26
C CYS A 101 6.68 8.67 -1.96
N VAL A 102 7.44 9.13 -2.96
CA VAL A 102 8.42 8.30 -3.66
C VAL A 102 9.78 8.98 -3.57
N HIS A 103 10.73 8.29 -2.97
CA HIS A 103 12.06 8.82 -2.71
C HIS A 103 13.10 8.18 -3.62
N ASP A 104 14.05 8.98 -4.08
CA ASP A 104 15.22 8.56 -4.88
C ASP A 104 14.88 7.81 -6.18
N VAL A 105 13.98 8.37 -6.96
CA VAL A 105 13.62 7.77 -8.25
C VAL A 105 14.74 7.99 -9.28
N ALA A 106 15.20 6.88 -9.87
CA ALA A 106 15.97 6.87 -11.11
C ALA A 106 15.03 6.49 -12.26
N PRO A 107 14.55 7.46 -13.07
CA PRO A 107 13.48 7.23 -14.05
C PRO A 107 13.78 6.12 -15.05
N ASP A 108 15.04 5.95 -15.43
CA ASP A 108 15.46 4.89 -16.35
C ASP A 108 15.16 3.48 -15.83
N ASN A 109 15.20 3.28 -14.52
CA ASN A 109 14.83 2.01 -13.90
C ASN A 109 13.34 1.69 -14.10
N TRP A 110 12.48 2.71 -14.03
CA TRP A 110 11.04 2.52 -14.30
C TRP A 110 10.79 2.14 -15.74
N VAL A 111 11.41 2.85 -16.68
CA VAL A 111 11.31 2.53 -18.13
C VAL A 111 11.86 1.15 -18.44
N LYS A 112 13.01 0.79 -17.85
CA LYS A 112 13.63 -0.54 -18.04
C LYS A 112 12.69 -1.67 -17.63
N TRP A 113 12.06 -1.57 -16.47
CA TRP A 113 11.31 -2.70 -15.88
C TRP A 113 9.82 -2.70 -16.23
N LEU A 114 9.19 -1.54 -16.42
CA LEU A 114 7.78 -1.45 -16.81
C LEU A 114 7.57 -1.47 -18.32
N GLY A 115 8.51 -0.90 -19.07
CA GLY A 115 8.36 -0.57 -20.47
C GLY A 115 7.61 0.76 -20.68
N PRO A 116 7.89 1.47 -21.78
CA PRO A 116 7.33 2.81 -22.02
C PRO A 116 5.81 2.80 -22.19
N GLU A 117 5.27 1.81 -22.89
CA GLU A 117 3.82 1.69 -23.13
C GLU A 117 3.05 1.46 -21.85
N TRP A 118 3.53 0.53 -21.01
CA TRP A 118 2.88 0.24 -19.72
C TRP A 118 2.95 1.45 -18.79
N ASN A 119 4.09 2.14 -18.75
CA ASN A 119 4.25 3.36 -17.94
C ASN A 119 3.31 4.48 -18.39
N ALA A 120 3.13 4.66 -19.70
CA ALA A 120 2.18 5.63 -20.26
C ALA A 120 0.73 5.28 -19.84
N MET A 121 0.32 4.02 -20.00
CA MET A 121 -0.99 3.53 -19.57
C MET A 121 -1.21 3.75 -18.06
N HIS A 122 -0.20 3.46 -17.23
CA HIS A 122 -0.30 3.68 -15.79
C HIS A 122 -0.47 5.16 -15.45
N THR A 123 0.28 6.04 -16.10
CA THR A 123 0.16 7.48 -15.91
C THR A 123 -1.25 7.98 -16.24
N GLU A 124 -1.80 7.55 -17.36
CA GLU A 124 -3.17 7.93 -17.77
C GLU A 124 -4.21 7.43 -16.75
N ARG A 125 -4.15 6.17 -16.31
CA ARG A 125 -5.10 5.66 -15.32
C ARG A 125 -5.00 6.37 -13.97
N MET A 126 -3.80 6.79 -13.54
CA MET A 126 -3.62 7.59 -12.32
C MET A 126 -4.37 8.93 -12.41
N LEU A 127 -4.36 9.59 -13.57
CA LEU A 127 -5.11 10.84 -13.80
C LEU A 127 -6.64 10.66 -13.75
N THR A 128 -7.16 9.44 -13.91
CA THR A 128 -8.62 9.17 -13.82
C THR A 128 -9.13 9.02 -12.39
N ILE A 129 -8.24 8.96 -11.40
CA ILE A 129 -8.63 8.77 -10.00
C ILE A 129 -9.39 10.00 -9.51
N LYS A 130 -10.64 9.78 -9.07
CA LYS A 130 -11.53 10.85 -8.58
C LYS A 130 -11.25 11.27 -7.13
N LYS A 131 -10.64 10.39 -6.35
CA LYS A 131 -10.32 10.66 -4.96
C LYS A 131 -9.14 11.63 -4.88
N LYS A 132 -9.19 12.58 -3.95
CA LYS A 132 -8.08 13.53 -3.78
C LYS A 132 -6.84 12.81 -3.32
N TYR A 133 -5.75 12.96 -4.06
CA TYR A 133 -4.43 12.46 -3.69
C TYR A 133 -3.33 13.46 -4.09
N GLU A 134 -2.18 13.32 -3.49
CA GLU A 134 -0.95 14.03 -3.84
C GLU A 134 0.14 12.99 -4.08
N PHE A 135 0.82 13.09 -5.21
CA PHE A 135 1.91 12.20 -5.55
C PHE A 135 3.20 13.02 -5.63
N ARG A 136 4.12 12.79 -4.70
CA ARG A 136 5.37 13.55 -4.56
C ARG A 136 6.57 12.66 -4.79
N ILE A 137 7.46 13.07 -5.69
CA ILE A 137 8.62 12.29 -6.11
C ILE A 137 9.88 13.11 -5.96
N THR A 138 10.90 12.55 -5.30
CA THR A 138 12.26 13.12 -5.38
C THR A 138 13.07 12.35 -6.43
N ILE A 139 13.79 13.08 -7.26
CA ILE A 139 14.64 12.55 -8.33
C ILE A 139 16.05 13.15 -8.20
N LYS A 140 17.01 12.54 -8.90
CA LYS A 140 18.40 13.04 -8.93
C LYS A 140 18.45 14.47 -9.44
N LYS A 141 19.35 15.28 -8.87
CA LYS A 141 19.58 16.66 -9.31
C LYS A 141 19.86 16.72 -10.82
N ASN A 142 19.23 17.67 -11.48
CA ASN A 142 19.28 17.94 -12.92
C ASN A 142 18.63 16.85 -13.81
N ASP A 143 18.06 15.80 -13.27
CA ASP A 143 17.23 14.90 -14.06
C ASP A 143 15.93 15.61 -14.46
N GLN A 144 15.57 15.51 -15.75
CA GLN A 144 14.37 16.13 -16.33
C GLN A 144 13.39 15.09 -16.88
N ASN A 145 13.67 13.81 -16.65
CA ASN A 145 12.80 12.73 -17.08
C ASN A 145 11.65 12.53 -16.09
N PHE A 146 10.59 13.32 -16.23
CA PHE A 146 9.39 13.25 -15.40
C PHE A 146 8.44 12.20 -15.93
N LEU A 147 8.42 11.04 -15.30
CA LEU A 147 7.69 9.84 -15.75
C LEU A 147 6.17 9.99 -15.73
N GLY A 148 5.60 10.83 -14.89
CA GLY A 148 4.16 10.92 -14.75
C GLY A 148 3.67 12.35 -14.51
N LYS A 149 2.67 12.77 -15.29
CA LYS A 149 2.03 14.10 -15.15
C LYS A 149 1.16 14.22 -13.89
N HIS A 150 0.89 13.12 -13.22
CA HIS A 150 0.09 13.05 -11.99
C HIS A 150 0.91 13.33 -10.72
N ALA A 151 2.23 13.53 -10.84
CA ALA A 151 3.14 13.71 -9.72
C ALA A 151 3.83 15.08 -9.75
N GLU A 152 4.16 15.61 -8.57
CA GLU A 152 5.06 16.73 -8.36
C GLU A 152 6.47 16.22 -8.12
N TYR A 153 7.48 16.88 -8.70
CA TYR A 153 8.88 16.46 -8.62
C TYR A 153 9.74 17.50 -7.94
N ARG A 154 10.76 17.05 -7.18
CA ARG A 154 11.83 17.88 -6.63
C ARG A 154 13.18 17.20 -6.80
N TRP A 155 14.22 17.99 -7.06
CA TRP A 155 15.59 17.50 -7.20
C TRP A 155 16.23 17.28 -5.84
N LEU A 156 16.54 16.03 -5.52
CA LEU A 156 17.34 15.73 -4.34
C LEU A 156 18.79 16.19 -4.56
N PRO A 157 19.44 16.84 -3.56
CA PRO A 157 20.86 17.19 -3.65
C PRO A 157 21.72 15.95 -3.93
N GLU A 158 22.75 16.11 -4.77
CA GLU A 158 23.56 15.00 -5.25
C GLU A 158 24.18 14.16 -4.12
N GLN A 159 24.64 14.81 -3.05
CA GLN A 159 25.21 14.16 -1.87
C GLN A 159 24.19 13.34 -1.05
N SER A 160 22.91 13.57 -1.28
CA SER A 160 21.81 12.88 -0.57
C SER A 160 21.12 11.84 -1.43
N TRP A 161 21.50 11.75 -2.72
CA TRP A 161 20.85 10.83 -3.66
C TRP A 161 21.41 9.42 -3.52
N ASN A 162 20.52 8.43 -3.53
CA ASN A 162 20.84 7.00 -3.51
C ASN A 162 19.90 6.27 -4.50
N PRO A 163 20.39 5.35 -5.33
CA PRO A 163 19.56 4.64 -6.32
C PRO A 163 18.52 3.69 -5.73
N GLN A 164 18.46 3.54 -4.42
CA GLN A 164 17.45 2.72 -3.75
C GLN A 164 16.23 3.58 -3.44
N SER A 165 15.07 3.11 -3.89
CA SER A 165 13.83 3.86 -3.78
C SER A 165 12.90 3.30 -2.73
N PHE A 166 12.06 4.16 -2.15
CA PHE A 166 10.91 3.71 -1.40
C PHE A 166 9.61 4.39 -1.84
N TYR A 167 8.49 3.70 -1.65
CA TYR A 167 7.13 4.22 -1.74
C TYR A 167 6.47 4.15 -0.37
N ALA A 168 5.89 5.27 0.07
CA ALA A 168 4.95 5.28 1.20
C ALA A 168 3.57 5.68 0.68
N TYR A 169 2.61 4.75 0.67
CA TYR A 169 1.26 4.93 0.12
C TYR A 169 0.24 4.17 0.96
N GLY A 170 -0.95 4.73 1.17
CA GLY A 170 -1.94 4.13 2.06
C GLY A 170 -1.33 3.77 3.42
N ASP A 171 -1.48 2.53 3.83
CA ASP A 171 -0.89 1.92 5.03
C ASP A 171 0.36 1.06 4.73
N ARG A 172 1.05 1.32 3.62
CA ARG A 172 2.11 0.47 3.06
C ARG A 172 3.40 1.25 2.85
N LEU A 173 4.51 0.58 3.14
CA LEU A 173 5.85 0.99 2.78
C LEU A 173 6.45 -0.05 1.84
N ALA A 174 6.77 0.36 0.62
CA ALA A 174 7.51 -0.48 -0.31
C ALA A 174 8.96 -0.02 -0.42
N LEU A 175 9.88 -0.97 -0.39
CA LEU A 175 11.32 -0.78 -0.60
C LEU A 175 11.69 -1.42 -1.93
N LEU A 176 12.28 -0.64 -2.83
CA LEU A 176 12.63 -1.07 -4.19
C LEU A 176 14.15 -1.18 -4.30
N LEU A 177 14.61 -2.38 -4.61
CA LEU A 177 16.01 -2.68 -4.86
C LEU A 177 16.20 -2.93 -6.37
N PHE A 178 16.96 -2.06 -7.02
CA PHE A 178 17.30 -2.18 -8.43
C PHE A 178 18.72 -2.73 -8.58
N GLU A 179 18.82 -3.88 -9.19
CA GLU A 179 20.07 -4.54 -9.56
C GLU A 179 20.19 -4.62 -11.10
N ALA A 180 21.34 -5.01 -11.62
CA ALA A 180 21.56 -5.03 -13.07
C ALA A 180 20.54 -5.90 -13.81
N GLU A 181 20.25 -7.10 -13.30
CA GLU A 181 19.42 -8.12 -13.93
C GLU A 181 18.12 -8.40 -13.19
N GLN A 182 17.87 -7.70 -12.07
CA GLN A 182 16.69 -7.96 -11.24
C GLN A 182 16.20 -6.69 -10.58
N VAL A 183 14.89 -6.58 -10.41
CA VAL A 183 14.25 -5.65 -9.46
C VAL A 183 13.52 -6.48 -8.41
N THR A 184 13.71 -6.10 -7.15
CA THR A 184 12.99 -6.70 -6.01
C THR A 184 12.25 -5.60 -5.26
N ILE A 185 10.97 -5.82 -5.01
CA ILE A 185 10.11 -4.90 -4.27
C ILE A 185 9.60 -5.62 -3.02
N ARG A 186 9.85 -5.06 -1.85
CA ARG A 186 9.35 -5.56 -0.57
C ARG A 186 8.33 -4.59 -0.01
N ILE A 187 7.09 -5.02 0.12
CA ILE A 187 6.00 -4.23 0.68
C ILE A 187 5.76 -4.65 2.13
N ILE A 188 5.90 -3.70 3.02
CA ILE A 188 5.59 -3.84 4.45
C ILE A 188 4.21 -3.23 4.68
N TYR A 189 3.23 -4.05 5.02
CA TYR A 189 1.89 -3.60 5.41
C TYR A 189 1.92 -3.14 6.87
N SER A 190 2.25 -1.89 7.07
CA SER A 190 2.30 -1.26 8.39
C SER A 190 2.06 0.24 8.28
N ARG A 191 0.93 0.68 8.80
CA ARG A 191 0.59 2.10 8.87
C ARG A 191 1.67 2.91 9.59
N GLN A 192 2.23 2.38 10.66
CA GLN A 192 3.26 3.05 11.45
C GLN A 192 4.53 3.28 10.64
N PHE A 193 4.99 2.27 9.86
CA PHE A 193 6.13 2.44 8.96
C PHE A 193 5.81 3.41 7.83
N ALA A 194 4.64 3.29 7.20
CA ALA A 194 4.24 4.20 6.13
C ALA A 194 4.20 5.66 6.61
N GLU A 195 3.62 5.93 7.78
CA GLU A 195 3.56 7.27 8.39
C GLU A 195 4.95 7.79 8.81
N GLY A 196 5.79 6.93 9.38
CA GLY A 196 7.17 7.27 9.74
C GLY A 196 7.99 7.71 8.51
N PHE A 197 7.92 6.94 7.42
CA PHE A 197 8.63 7.27 6.18
C PHE A 197 8.04 8.50 5.47
N ARG A 198 6.71 8.73 5.50
CA ARG A 198 6.13 10.00 5.01
C ARG A 198 6.63 11.21 5.81
N SER A 199 6.79 11.05 7.12
CA SER A 199 7.31 12.13 7.98
C SER A 199 8.75 12.46 7.61
N LEU A 200 9.62 11.46 7.45
CA LEU A 200 11.01 11.63 7.00
C LEU A 200 11.08 12.26 5.61
N PHE A 201 10.27 11.76 4.66
CA PHE A 201 10.17 12.32 3.32
C PHE A 201 9.75 13.80 3.36
N SER A 202 8.76 14.13 4.18
CA SER A 202 8.23 15.50 4.28
C SER A 202 9.27 16.48 4.84
N LEU A 203 10.15 16.05 5.75
CA LEU A 203 11.27 16.85 6.21
C LEU A 203 12.21 17.20 5.06
N ALA A 204 12.59 16.22 4.22
CA ALA A 204 13.40 16.47 3.04
C ALA A 204 12.65 17.35 2.03
N TRP A 205 11.42 16.97 1.71
CA TRP A 205 10.58 17.66 0.72
C TRP A 205 10.41 19.15 1.01
N ASN A 206 10.12 19.52 2.23
CA ASN A 206 9.87 20.89 2.61
C ASN A 206 11.13 21.78 2.53
N ASN A 207 12.32 21.18 2.56
CA ASN A 207 13.59 21.86 2.45
C ASN A 207 14.18 21.90 1.02
N ILE A 208 13.52 21.25 0.05
CA ILE A 208 13.94 21.21 -1.35
C ILE A 208 13.05 22.16 -2.16
N PRO A 209 13.59 23.09 -2.94
CA PRO A 209 12.77 23.99 -3.75
C PRO A 209 12.03 23.22 -4.86
N PRO A 210 10.83 23.70 -5.27
CA PRO A 210 10.12 23.14 -6.42
C PRO A 210 10.94 23.26 -7.71
N ILE A 211 10.78 22.30 -8.62
CA ILE A 211 11.34 22.38 -9.97
C ILE A 211 10.32 23.13 -10.84
N PRO A 212 10.69 24.26 -11.47
CA PRO A 212 9.77 25.01 -12.33
C PRO A 212 9.21 24.13 -13.46
N GLY A 213 7.89 24.05 -13.57
CA GLY A 213 7.20 23.27 -14.59
C GLY A 213 7.08 21.76 -14.34
N ALA A 214 7.58 21.25 -13.19
CA ALA A 214 7.45 19.86 -12.77
C ALA A 214 6.31 19.65 -11.74
N GLU A 215 5.31 20.49 -11.77
CA GLU A 215 4.12 20.39 -10.92
C GLU A 215 3.12 19.39 -11.50
N ALA A 216 2.38 18.72 -10.61
CA ALA A 216 1.33 17.80 -11.02
C ALA A 216 0.28 18.54 -11.88
N LYS A 217 0.04 18.04 -13.07
CA LYS A 217 -1.04 18.53 -13.94
C LYS A 217 -2.31 17.76 -13.56
N ARG A 218 -3.14 18.37 -12.73
CA ARG A 218 -4.48 17.88 -12.38
C ARG A 218 -5.51 18.35 -13.37
#